data_9f8ca0572f784183616cd6931e904764
#
_entry.id   9f8ca0572f784183616cd6931e904764
#
_cell.length_a   1.000
_cell.length_b   1.000
_cell.length_c   1.000
_cell.angle_alpha   90.00
_cell.angle_beta   90.00
_cell.angle_gamma   90.00
#
_symmetry.space_group_name_H-M   'P 1'
#
loop_
_entity.id
_entity.type
_entity.pdbx_description
1 polymer ?
#
loop_
_entity_poly.entity_id
_entity_poly.type
_entity_poly.pdbx_seq_one_letter_code
_entity_poly.pdbx_strand_id
1 'polypeptide(L)'
;MNLSNLSYLDKKQFLHQLKKYLIFYRDQIGVDEKYTFGVEIEFVGPKHEDIKKIVEEKFNDYFILVHDRSLNGDNTEETFNTFGGEVKSQILVDVESDWQKLNQICNMLKDNKGYINYACGGHIHIGSQILEKKKNLKKFLKLWTIFEDVIYRFSYGEYEKYRSNINIYAAPVSNELKTFLTNRKKVSVYKLNKHLDCRTYAINLKNTFLLDEKRPNNTIEFRCPNGTLNPIIWQNNINFFIKLLLRCTEKGNWDIIDKYLYEYQPRDYKLSNYSNVNIDKALILSDFVFEDEIDKKNFMKQYIKIPDNFMNKYITKNKKITR
;
A
#
# COMPACT_ATOMS: atom_id res chain seq x y z
N MET A 1 7.62 -12.45 18.09
CA MET A 1 6.91 -11.73 19.22
C MET A 1 5.51 -11.36 18.78
N ASN A 2 4.49 -11.57 19.65
CA ASN A 2 3.11 -11.14 19.36
C ASN A 2 2.91 -9.71 19.92
N LEU A 3 2.89 -8.71 19.04
CA LEU A 3 2.86 -7.30 19.41
C LEU A 3 1.51 -6.84 19.97
N SER A 4 0.42 -7.46 19.52
CA SER A 4 -0.94 -7.10 19.96
C SER A 4 -1.22 -7.50 21.40
N ASN A 5 -0.50 -8.51 21.90
CA ASN A 5 -0.63 -9.02 23.26
C ASN A 5 0.31 -8.37 24.28
N LEU A 6 1.13 -7.42 23.85
CA LEU A 6 2.04 -6.71 24.75
C LEU A 6 1.27 -5.92 25.82
N SER A 7 1.80 -5.91 27.04
CA SER A 7 1.32 -5.02 28.10
C SER A 7 1.50 -3.56 27.68
N TYR A 8 0.85 -2.64 28.39
CA TYR A 8 1.01 -1.20 28.13
C TYR A 8 2.48 -0.73 28.24
N LEU A 9 3.21 -1.25 29.23
CA LEU A 9 4.62 -0.90 29.43
C LEU A 9 5.49 -1.42 28.30
N ASP A 10 5.27 -2.69 27.89
CA ASP A 10 6.02 -3.29 26.77
C ASP A 10 5.72 -2.61 25.44
N LYS A 11 4.47 -2.24 25.17
CA LYS A 11 4.11 -1.42 24.01
C LYS A 11 4.85 -0.09 24.00
N LYS A 12 4.92 0.58 25.15
CA LYS A 12 5.65 1.83 25.30
C LYS A 12 7.14 1.65 25.01
N GLN A 13 7.75 0.59 25.56
CA GLN A 13 9.15 0.27 25.31
C GLN A 13 9.40 -0.06 23.84
N PHE A 14 8.56 -0.87 23.22
CA PHE A 14 8.62 -1.18 21.80
C PHE A 14 8.55 0.07 20.93
N LEU A 15 7.59 0.97 21.18
CA LEU A 15 7.46 2.24 20.46
C LEU A 15 8.68 3.15 20.66
N HIS A 16 9.29 3.13 21.86
CA HIS A 16 10.53 3.88 22.11
C HIS A 16 11.72 3.30 21.32
N GLN A 17 11.82 1.99 21.21
CA GLN A 17 12.85 1.33 20.38
C GLN A 17 12.67 1.67 18.90
N LEU A 18 11.43 1.70 18.41
CA LEU A 18 11.14 2.08 17.02
C LEU A 18 11.60 3.49 16.67
N LYS A 19 11.73 4.42 17.61
CA LYS A 19 12.25 5.77 17.32
C LYS A 19 13.65 5.70 16.72
N LYS A 20 14.52 4.87 17.29
CA LYS A 20 15.91 4.70 16.87
C LYS A 20 16.08 3.67 15.77
N TYR A 21 15.02 2.91 15.45
CA TYR A 21 15.07 1.87 14.46
C TYR A 21 15.11 2.49 13.05
N LEU A 22 16.05 2.01 12.23
CA LEU A 22 16.17 2.37 10.82
C LEU A 22 15.67 1.19 9.97
N ILE A 23 14.88 1.49 8.97
CA ILE A 23 14.50 0.50 7.96
C ILE A 23 15.60 0.47 6.92
N PHE A 24 16.11 -0.71 6.62
CA PHE A 24 17.11 -0.92 5.60
C PHE A 24 16.51 -1.52 4.34
N TYR A 25 17.04 -1.12 3.19
CA TYR A 25 16.76 -1.79 1.94
C TYR A 25 17.39 -3.18 1.96
N ARG A 26 16.66 -4.19 1.50
CA ARG A 26 17.08 -5.59 1.54
C ARG A 26 17.27 -6.12 0.12
N ASP A 27 18.15 -7.09 -0.04
CA ASP A 27 18.33 -7.77 -1.32
C ASP A 27 17.10 -8.60 -1.71
N GLN A 28 16.37 -9.11 -0.71
CA GLN A 28 15.13 -9.87 -0.86
C GLN A 28 14.21 -9.64 0.35
N ILE A 29 12.89 -9.81 0.16
CA ILE A 29 11.88 -9.72 1.24
C ILE A 29 11.45 -11.09 1.78
N GLY A 30 11.97 -12.18 1.19
CA GLY A 30 11.76 -13.56 1.63
C GLY A 30 10.39 -14.12 1.19
N VAL A 31 9.99 -13.86 -0.05
CA VAL A 31 8.83 -14.49 -0.69
C VAL A 31 9.26 -15.33 -1.89
N ASP A 32 8.45 -16.31 -2.26
CA ASP A 32 8.73 -17.20 -3.40
C ASP A 32 8.67 -16.40 -4.72
N GLU A 33 9.63 -16.60 -5.61
CA GLU A 33 9.75 -15.92 -6.92
C GLU A 33 8.52 -16.11 -7.85
N LYS A 34 7.69 -17.12 -7.60
CA LYS A 34 6.41 -17.26 -8.30
C LYS A 34 5.42 -16.13 -8.02
N TYR A 35 5.62 -15.35 -6.97
CA TYR A 35 4.77 -14.21 -6.62
C TYR A 35 5.33 -12.93 -7.25
N THR A 36 4.64 -12.49 -8.27
CA THR A 36 5.06 -11.36 -9.10
C THR A 36 4.51 -10.04 -8.59
N PHE A 37 5.25 -8.97 -8.84
CA PHE A 37 4.79 -7.61 -8.59
C PHE A 37 5.20 -6.65 -9.71
N GLY A 38 4.65 -5.45 -9.69
CA GLY A 38 5.02 -4.34 -10.55
C GLY A 38 4.74 -3.02 -9.85
N VAL A 39 5.41 -1.96 -10.30
CA VAL A 39 5.26 -0.61 -9.74
C VAL A 39 5.01 0.42 -10.83
N GLU A 40 4.23 1.45 -10.49
CA GLU A 40 4.06 2.66 -11.27
C GLU A 40 4.51 3.84 -10.40
N ILE A 41 5.63 4.47 -10.78
CA ILE A 41 6.29 5.55 -10.02
C ILE A 41 5.98 6.87 -10.69
N GLU A 42 5.08 7.65 -10.13
CA GLU A 42 4.77 8.99 -10.58
C GLU A 42 5.77 9.99 -10.01
N PHE A 43 6.25 10.92 -10.84
CA PHE A 43 7.21 11.95 -10.44
C PHE A 43 7.05 13.22 -11.29
N VAL A 44 7.59 14.33 -10.80
CA VAL A 44 7.62 15.63 -11.49
C VAL A 44 9.04 16.22 -11.45
N GLY A 45 9.29 17.27 -12.22
CA GLY A 45 10.52 18.07 -12.18
C GLY A 45 11.37 18.02 -13.45
N PRO A 46 11.96 16.89 -13.86
CA PRO A 46 12.78 16.83 -15.06
C PRO A 46 11.93 16.83 -16.34
N LYS A 47 12.52 17.21 -17.46
CA LYS A 47 11.86 17.07 -18.75
C LYS A 47 11.62 15.61 -19.08
N HIS A 48 10.41 15.31 -19.56
CA HIS A 48 10.00 13.95 -19.91
C HIS A 48 10.97 13.28 -20.89
N GLU A 49 11.37 13.99 -21.96
CA GLU A 49 12.25 13.45 -22.99
C GLU A 49 13.67 13.12 -22.47
N ASP A 50 14.19 13.88 -21.50
CA ASP A 50 15.49 13.62 -20.89
C ASP A 50 15.46 12.31 -20.11
N ILE A 51 14.39 12.10 -19.31
CA ILE A 51 14.20 10.86 -18.55
C ILE A 51 13.92 9.69 -19.49
N LYS A 52 13.10 9.89 -20.52
CA LYS A 52 12.79 8.86 -21.51
C LYS A 52 14.06 8.29 -22.14
N LYS A 53 14.97 9.15 -22.57
CA LYS A 53 16.25 8.72 -23.13
C LYS A 53 17.05 7.86 -22.14
N ILE A 54 17.15 8.27 -20.88
CA ILE A 54 17.88 7.51 -19.85
C ILE A 54 17.21 6.15 -19.59
N VAL A 55 15.88 6.11 -19.52
CA VAL A 55 15.12 4.86 -19.30
C VAL A 55 15.32 3.91 -20.48
N GLU A 56 15.20 4.39 -21.71
CA GLU A 56 15.40 3.59 -22.93
C GLU A 56 16.83 3.07 -23.06
N GLU A 57 17.85 3.86 -22.66
CA GLU A 57 19.26 3.46 -22.75
C GLU A 57 19.71 2.51 -21.65
N LYS A 58 19.18 2.65 -20.41
CA LYS A 58 19.73 1.96 -19.23
C LYS A 58 18.77 1.00 -18.54
N PHE A 59 17.47 1.12 -18.81
CA PHE A 59 16.42 0.43 -18.06
C PHE A 59 15.34 -0.21 -18.95
N ASN A 60 15.49 -0.23 -20.27
CA ASN A 60 14.46 -0.69 -21.22
C ASN A 60 13.92 -2.10 -20.95
N ASP A 61 14.74 -2.99 -20.39
CA ASP A 61 14.34 -4.36 -20.02
C ASP A 61 13.49 -4.44 -18.74
N TYR A 62 13.49 -3.35 -17.95
CA TYR A 62 12.85 -3.30 -16.63
C TYR A 62 11.75 -2.27 -16.50
N PHE A 63 11.89 -1.14 -17.19
CA PHE A 63 10.99 0.01 -17.03
C PHE A 63 10.68 0.69 -18.36
N ILE A 64 9.48 1.25 -18.42
CA ILE A 64 9.06 2.15 -19.48
C ILE A 64 8.61 3.48 -18.87
N LEU A 65 8.84 4.59 -19.55
CA LEU A 65 8.31 5.89 -19.17
C LEU A 65 7.06 6.20 -20.01
N VAL A 66 5.99 6.62 -19.34
CA VAL A 66 4.75 7.05 -19.97
C VAL A 66 4.34 8.44 -19.47
N HIS A 67 3.57 9.14 -20.29
CA HIS A 67 2.95 10.40 -19.88
C HIS A 67 1.78 10.13 -18.93
N ASP A 68 1.72 10.86 -17.81
CA ASP A 68 0.57 10.85 -16.92
C ASP A 68 -0.07 12.24 -16.85
N ARG A 69 -1.32 12.33 -17.30
CA ARG A 69 -2.10 13.57 -17.30
C ARG A 69 -2.56 14.02 -15.92
N SER A 70 -2.56 13.12 -14.93
CA SER A 70 -3.00 13.43 -13.58
C SER A 70 -2.00 14.27 -12.77
N LEU A 71 -0.72 14.33 -13.22
CA LEU A 71 0.37 15.01 -12.53
C LEU A 71 0.40 16.53 -12.71
N ASN A 72 -0.35 17.05 -13.65
CA ASN A 72 -0.36 18.46 -13.99
C ASN A 72 -1.29 19.24 -13.07
N GLY A 73 -0.76 19.73 -11.96
CA GLY A 73 -1.51 20.55 -10.98
C GLY A 73 -1.81 21.98 -11.45
N ASP A 74 -1.14 22.50 -12.47
CA ASP A 74 -1.36 23.85 -13.03
C ASP A 74 -1.76 23.76 -14.49
N ASN A 75 -3.01 24.08 -14.74
CA ASN A 75 -3.80 23.93 -15.94
C ASN A 75 -3.40 24.87 -17.09
N THR A 76 -2.16 24.91 -17.51
CA THR A 76 -1.82 25.52 -18.78
C THR A 76 -1.53 24.45 -19.82
N GLU A 77 -2.22 24.48 -20.95
CA GLU A 77 -2.05 23.49 -22.05
C GLU A 77 -0.59 23.37 -22.52
N GLU A 78 0.22 24.40 -22.33
CA GLU A 78 1.63 24.43 -22.72
C GLU A 78 2.57 23.65 -21.78
N THR A 79 2.20 23.42 -20.53
CA THR A 79 2.98 22.61 -19.58
C THR A 79 2.59 21.14 -19.57
N PHE A 80 1.55 20.80 -20.33
CA PHE A 80 0.97 19.49 -20.44
C PHE A 80 1.93 18.55 -21.18
N ASN A 81 2.78 17.84 -20.61
CA ASN A 81 3.68 16.83 -21.17
C ASN A 81 5.18 17.17 -21.15
N THR A 82 5.59 18.31 -20.59
CA THR A 82 7.00 18.69 -20.65
C THR A 82 7.80 18.22 -19.44
N PHE A 83 7.16 18.07 -18.26
CA PHE A 83 7.88 17.81 -17.02
C PHE A 83 7.28 16.64 -16.23
N GLY A 84 8.15 15.68 -15.85
CA GLY A 84 7.75 14.51 -15.12
C GLY A 84 7.14 13.40 -15.97
N GLY A 85 6.47 12.46 -15.32
CA GLY A 85 5.84 11.29 -15.94
C GLY A 85 5.61 10.16 -14.96
N GLU A 86 5.27 9.00 -15.48
CA GLU A 86 5.09 7.78 -14.76
C GLU A 86 6.03 6.71 -15.29
N VAL A 87 6.89 6.17 -14.43
CA VAL A 87 7.73 5.02 -14.75
C VAL A 87 7.02 3.75 -14.33
N LYS A 88 6.76 2.86 -15.29
CA LYS A 88 6.14 1.54 -15.06
C LYS A 88 7.17 0.44 -15.16
N SER A 89 7.21 -0.44 -14.17
CA SER A 89 8.05 -1.62 -14.26
C SER A 89 7.46 -2.69 -15.17
N GLN A 90 8.33 -3.55 -15.70
CA GLN A 90 7.96 -4.89 -16.14
C GLN A 90 7.54 -5.74 -14.93
N ILE A 91 7.23 -7.01 -15.16
CA ILE A 91 6.94 -7.97 -14.09
C ILE A 91 8.24 -8.22 -13.31
N LEU A 92 8.21 -7.96 -12.01
CA LEU A 92 9.31 -8.15 -11.08
C LEU A 92 8.98 -9.30 -10.11
N VAL A 93 10.03 -9.90 -9.54
CA VAL A 93 9.95 -10.97 -8.54
C VAL A 93 10.92 -10.69 -7.37
N ASP A 94 10.90 -11.53 -6.34
CA ASP A 94 11.75 -11.33 -5.14
C ASP A 94 13.16 -11.86 -5.35
N VAL A 95 13.90 -11.24 -6.30
CA VAL A 95 15.32 -11.50 -6.54
C VAL A 95 16.14 -10.22 -6.41
N GLU A 96 17.40 -10.37 -6.00
CA GLU A 96 18.30 -9.24 -5.76
C GLU A 96 18.39 -8.29 -6.95
N SER A 97 18.49 -8.83 -8.18
CA SER A 97 18.58 -8.03 -9.41
C SER A 97 17.40 -7.07 -9.61
N ASP A 98 16.18 -7.54 -9.33
CA ASP A 98 14.96 -6.74 -9.51
C ASP A 98 14.88 -5.63 -8.46
N TRP A 99 15.25 -5.94 -7.22
CA TRP A 99 15.34 -4.94 -6.16
C TRP A 99 16.43 -3.90 -6.44
N GLN A 100 17.59 -4.34 -6.95
CA GLN A 100 18.65 -3.41 -7.37
C GLN A 100 18.16 -2.48 -8.49
N LYS A 101 17.39 -2.97 -9.47
CA LYS A 101 16.82 -2.14 -10.53
C LYS A 101 15.80 -1.14 -10.00
N LEU A 102 14.94 -1.54 -9.06
CA LEU A 102 14.00 -0.63 -8.40
C LEU A 102 14.74 0.48 -7.62
N ASN A 103 15.81 0.13 -6.92
CA ASN A 103 16.65 1.11 -6.24
C ASN A 103 17.33 2.08 -7.23
N GLN A 104 17.90 1.54 -8.31
CA GLN A 104 18.59 2.32 -9.34
C GLN A 104 17.66 3.31 -10.04
N ILE A 105 16.42 2.90 -10.40
CA ILE A 105 15.48 3.81 -11.06
C ILE A 105 15.05 4.95 -10.13
N CYS A 106 14.78 4.66 -8.84
CA CYS A 106 14.45 5.69 -7.85
C CYS A 106 15.58 6.72 -7.68
N ASN A 107 16.82 6.25 -7.61
CA ASN A 107 17.99 7.12 -7.47
C ASN A 107 18.25 7.90 -8.76
N MET A 108 18.14 7.28 -9.94
CA MET A 108 18.26 7.96 -11.23
C MET A 108 17.27 9.12 -11.34
N LEU A 109 16.00 8.93 -10.93
CA LEU A 109 15.02 10.00 -10.95
C LEU A 109 15.43 11.16 -10.02
N LYS A 110 15.91 10.86 -8.78
CA LYS A 110 16.42 11.89 -7.85
C LYS A 110 17.61 12.64 -8.40
N ASP A 111 18.60 11.94 -8.95
CA ASP A 111 19.83 12.51 -9.49
C ASP A 111 19.54 13.45 -10.66
N ASN A 112 18.46 13.20 -11.40
CA ASN A 112 17.95 14.07 -12.46
C ASN A 112 16.91 15.10 -11.97
N LYS A 113 16.92 15.43 -10.68
CA LYS A 113 16.05 16.45 -10.05
C LYS A 113 14.55 16.07 -10.05
N GLY A 114 14.23 14.79 -10.18
CA GLY A 114 12.88 14.29 -9.96
C GLY A 114 12.48 14.41 -8.50
N TYR A 115 11.26 14.80 -8.25
CA TYR A 115 10.67 14.87 -6.91
C TYR A 115 9.21 14.47 -6.94
N ILE A 116 8.66 14.25 -5.76
CA ILE A 116 7.25 13.90 -5.56
C ILE A 116 6.51 15.14 -5.07
N ASN A 117 5.46 15.51 -5.77
CA ASN A 117 4.52 16.52 -5.29
C ASN A 117 3.27 15.86 -4.66
N TYR A 118 2.35 16.68 -4.18
CA TYR A 118 1.11 16.24 -3.54
C TYR A 118 0.11 15.54 -4.49
N ALA A 119 0.34 15.56 -5.81
CA ALA A 119 -0.49 14.89 -6.80
C ALA A 119 0.02 13.48 -7.14
N CYS A 120 1.32 13.22 -6.94
CA CYS A 120 1.95 11.95 -7.31
C CYS A 120 1.42 10.79 -6.47
N GLY A 121 1.01 9.73 -7.14
CA GLY A 121 0.70 8.44 -6.55
C GLY A 121 1.81 7.41 -6.74
N GLY A 122 1.63 6.27 -6.09
CA GLY A 122 2.46 5.09 -6.29
C GLY A 122 1.56 3.87 -6.40
N HIS A 123 1.48 3.26 -7.59
CA HIS A 123 0.63 2.09 -7.75
C HIS A 123 1.48 0.82 -7.65
N ILE A 124 0.93 -0.18 -6.97
CA ILE A 124 1.58 -1.49 -6.80
C ILE A 124 0.64 -2.55 -7.35
N HIS A 125 1.14 -3.32 -8.30
CA HIS A 125 0.45 -4.45 -8.89
C HIS A 125 1.02 -5.75 -8.30
N ILE A 126 0.15 -6.59 -7.74
CA ILE A 126 0.54 -7.92 -7.25
C ILE A 126 -0.20 -8.97 -8.09
N GLY A 127 0.52 -9.97 -8.56
CA GLY A 127 -0.06 -11.07 -9.32
C GLY A 127 -1.20 -11.74 -8.53
N SER A 128 -2.41 -11.76 -9.10
CA SER A 128 -3.60 -12.23 -8.37
C SER A 128 -3.65 -13.76 -8.22
N GLN A 129 -2.78 -14.50 -8.92
CA GLN A 129 -2.60 -15.95 -8.73
C GLN A 129 -2.24 -16.31 -7.29
N ILE A 130 -1.63 -15.41 -6.53
CA ILE A 130 -1.32 -15.56 -5.11
C ILE A 130 -2.55 -15.97 -4.27
N LEU A 131 -3.73 -15.51 -4.63
CA LEU A 131 -4.96 -15.83 -3.91
C LEU A 131 -5.54 -17.21 -4.25
N GLU A 132 -5.13 -17.84 -5.36
CA GLU A 132 -5.55 -19.17 -5.83
C GLU A 132 -7.06 -19.36 -5.99
N LYS A 133 -7.88 -18.90 -5.07
CA LYS A 133 -9.32 -19.21 -4.99
C LYS A 133 -10.16 -17.98 -4.62
N LYS A 134 -11.38 -17.91 -5.16
CA LYS A 134 -12.37 -16.84 -4.85
C LYS A 134 -12.65 -16.67 -3.35
N LYS A 135 -12.57 -17.75 -2.56
CA LYS A 135 -12.74 -17.66 -1.09
C LYS A 135 -11.62 -16.86 -0.42
N ASN A 136 -10.39 -16.93 -0.94
CA ASN A 136 -9.24 -16.19 -0.41
C ASN A 136 -9.35 -14.71 -0.78
N LEU A 137 -9.85 -14.37 -1.98
CA LEU A 137 -10.23 -13.01 -2.32
C LEU A 137 -11.26 -12.44 -1.32
N LYS A 138 -12.28 -13.23 -0.95
CA LYS A 138 -13.25 -12.79 0.07
C LYS A 138 -12.60 -12.53 1.42
N LYS A 139 -11.64 -13.35 1.84
CA LYS A 139 -10.85 -13.11 3.06
C LYS A 139 -10.04 -11.81 2.98
N PHE A 140 -9.37 -11.56 1.86
CA PHE A 140 -8.66 -10.32 1.60
C PHE A 140 -9.58 -9.09 1.71
N LEU A 141 -10.75 -9.14 1.09
CA LEU A 141 -11.71 -8.03 1.15
C LEU A 141 -12.23 -7.77 2.56
N LYS A 142 -12.40 -8.82 3.40
CA LYS A 142 -12.74 -8.66 4.81
C LYS A 142 -11.63 -7.94 5.58
N LEU A 143 -10.37 -8.36 5.40
CA LEU A 143 -9.23 -7.69 6.02
C LEU A 143 -9.12 -6.23 5.58
N TRP A 144 -9.24 -5.99 4.28
CA TRP A 144 -9.24 -4.62 3.76
C TRP A 144 -10.31 -3.77 4.43
N THR A 145 -11.56 -4.24 4.47
CA THR A 145 -12.67 -3.52 5.08
C THR A 145 -12.38 -3.12 6.53
N ILE A 146 -11.81 -4.04 7.30
CA ILE A 146 -11.54 -3.80 8.73
C ILE A 146 -10.37 -2.82 8.90
N PHE A 147 -9.30 -2.98 8.14
CA PHE A 147 -8.01 -2.32 8.37
C PHE A 147 -7.68 -1.22 7.36
N GLU A 148 -8.62 -0.80 6.52
CA GLU A 148 -8.39 0.18 5.46
C GLU A 148 -7.73 1.48 5.97
N ASP A 149 -8.14 2.00 7.12
CA ASP A 149 -7.55 3.18 7.75
C ASP A 149 -6.07 2.98 8.12
N VAL A 150 -5.72 1.80 8.63
CA VAL A 150 -4.33 1.44 8.96
C VAL A 150 -3.52 1.28 7.67
N ILE A 151 -4.09 0.61 6.67
CA ILE A 151 -3.44 0.37 5.37
C ILE A 151 -3.15 1.71 4.67
N TYR A 152 -4.11 2.62 4.66
CA TYR A 152 -3.92 3.94 4.06
C TYR A 152 -2.79 4.70 4.74
N ARG A 153 -2.85 4.83 6.07
CA ARG A 153 -1.80 5.54 6.80
C ARG A 153 -0.43 4.91 6.60
N PHE A 154 -0.32 3.59 6.59
CA PHE A 154 0.92 2.89 6.25
C PHE A 154 1.39 3.26 4.84
N SER A 155 0.48 3.22 3.86
CA SER A 155 0.76 3.47 2.44
C SER A 155 1.13 4.93 2.11
N TYR A 156 0.94 5.88 3.03
CA TYR A 156 1.46 7.25 2.83
C TYR A 156 3.00 7.32 2.85
N GLY A 157 3.68 6.20 3.11
CA GLY A 157 5.14 6.12 3.13
C GLY A 157 5.75 7.02 4.19
N GLU A 158 6.66 7.89 3.79
CA GLU A 158 7.32 8.88 4.65
C GLU A 158 6.43 10.08 5.02
N TYR A 159 5.27 10.25 4.36
CA TYR A 159 4.40 11.40 4.56
C TYR A 159 3.38 11.16 5.67
N GLU A 160 3.04 12.21 6.42
CA GLU A 160 1.99 12.16 7.44
C GLU A 160 0.57 12.26 6.87
N LYS A 161 0.45 12.77 5.65
CA LYS A 161 -0.82 13.03 4.99
C LYS A 161 -0.93 12.28 3.67
N TYR A 162 -2.16 12.01 3.28
CA TYR A 162 -2.50 11.49 1.97
C TYR A 162 -2.27 12.53 0.88
N ARG A 163 -2.10 12.09 -0.36
CA ARG A 163 -2.06 12.96 -1.54
C ARG A 163 -3.39 13.66 -1.78
N SER A 164 -3.37 14.84 -2.41
CA SER A 164 -4.54 15.71 -2.55
C SER A 164 -5.70 15.10 -3.33
N ASN A 165 -5.39 14.31 -4.35
CA ASN A 165 -6.37 13.72 -5.28
C ASN A 165 -6.76 12.28 -4.95
N ILE A 166 -6.47 11.81 -3.73
CA ILE A 166 -6.72 10.41 -3.32
C ILE A 166 -8.19 10.01 -3.44
N ASN A 167 -9.13 10.95 -3.19
CA ASN A 167 -10.57 10.71 -3.35
C ASN A 167 -11.00 10.46 -4.80
N ILE A 168 -10.21 10.90 -5.77
CA ILE A 168 -10.51 10.77 -7.19
C ILE A 168 -9.89 9.49 -7.74
N TYR A 169 -8.65 9.18 -7.33
CA TYR A 169 -7.85 8.12 -7.93
C TYR A 169 -7.59 6.91 -7.03
N ALA A 170 -7.95 7.02 -5.75
CA ALA A 170 -7.80 5.93 -4.80
C ALA A 170 -8.76 6.09 -3.62
N ALA A 171 -10.05 6.27 -3.90
CA ALA A 171 -11.07 6.45 -2.86
C ALA A 171 -11.16 5.23 -1.93
N PRO A 172 -11.41 5.43 -0.62
CA PRO A 172 -11.72 4.35 0.29
C PRO A 172 -12.92 3.52 -0.18
N VAL A 173 -12.91 2.22 0.11
CA VAL A 173 -13.92 1.27 -0.38
C VAL A 173 -14.54 0.41 0.73
N SER A 174 -14.10 0.61 1.98
CA SER A 174 -14.51 -0.27 3.09
C SER A 174 -16.02 -0.26 3.37
N ASN A 175 -16.71 0.86 3.17
CA ASN A 175 -18.16 0.92 3.41
C ASN A 175 -18.95 0.13 2.37
N GLU A 176 -18.56 0.24 1.10
CA GLU A 176 -19.14 -0.53 0.00
C GLU A 176 -18.88 -2.03 0.22
N LEU A 177 -17.65 -2.39 0.59
CA LEU A 177 -17.28 -3.76 0.88
C LEU A 177 -18.03 -4.32 2.09
N LYS A 178 -18.21 -3.54 3.16
CA LYS A 178 -18.98 -3.97 4.33
C LYS A 178 -20.39 -4.40 3.91
N THR A 179 -21.08 -3.55 3.19
CA THR A 179 -22.45 -3.83 2.68
C THR A 179 -22.47 -5.12 1.86
N PHE A 180 -21.47 -5.34 1.04
CA PHE A 180 -21.32 -6.53 0.24
C PHE A 180 -21.06 -7.80 1.06
N LEU A 181 -20.15 -7.72 2.02
CA LEU A 181 -19.66 -8.87 2.78
C LEU A 181 -20.62 -9.35 3.87
N THR A 182 -21.44 -8.43 4.42
CA THR A 182 -22.43 -8.75 5.45
C THR A 182 -23.78 -9.15 4.90
N ASN A 183 -24.06 -8.86 3.62
CA ASN A 183 -25.31 -9.25 3.00
C ASN A 183 -25.35 -10.78 2.81
N ARG A 184 -26.26 -11.49 3.54
CA ARG A 184 -26.36 -12.96 3.56
C ARG A 184 -26.73 -13.60 2.20
N LYS A 185 -27.21 -12.81 1.24
CA LYS A 185 -27.39 -13.28 -0.14
C LYS A 185 -26.02 -13.49 -0.77
N LYS A 186 -25.81 -14.67 -1.38
CA LYS A 186 -24.55 -15.03 -2.08
C LYS A 186 -24.00 -13.80 -2.81
N VAL A 187 -22.88 -13.29 -2.31
CA VAL A 187 -22.18 -12.20 -2.97
C VAL A 187 -21.72 -12.72 -4.32
N SER A 188 -22.44 -12.33 -5.37
CA SER A 188 -22.01 -12.64 -6.72
C SER A 188 -20.72 -11.91 -6.98
N VAL A 189 -19.66 -12.63 -7.31
CA VAL A 189 -18.37 -12.08 -7.76
C VAL A 189 -18.60 -11.08 -8.92
N TYR A 190 -19.60 -11.33 -9.76
CA TYR A 190 -20.02 -10.42 -10.82
C TYR A 190 -20.49 -9.05 -10.29
N LYS A 191 -21.29 -9.03 -9.21
CA LYS A 191 -21.73 -7.75 -8.60
C LYS A 191 -20.58 -7.00 -7.95
N LEU A 192 -19.64 -7.73 -7.33
CA LEU A 192 -18.41 -7.15 -6.79
C LEU A 192 -17.57 -6.51 -7.90
N ASN A 193 -17.40 -7.21 -9.02
CA ASN A 193 -16.66 -6.70 -10.17
C ASN A 193 -17.27 -5.40 -10.72
N LYS A 194 -18.62 -5.35 -10.81
CA LYS A 194 -19.30 -4.13 -11.24
C LYS A 194 -19.10 -2.95 -10.29
N HIS A 195 -18.96 -3.21 -8.99
CA HIS A 195 -18.71 -2.17 -7.97
C HIS A 195 -17.24 -1.76 -7.87
N LEU A 196 -16.31 -2.72 -8.03
CA LEU A 196 -14.88 -2.51 -7.92
C LEU A 196 -14.16 -2.41 -9.28
N ASP A 197 -14.89 -2.36 -10.38
CA ASP A 197 -14.33 -2.14 -11.73
C ASP A 197 -13.91 -0.67 -11.95
N CYS A 198 -14.06 0.17 -10.95
CA CYS A 198 -13.69 1.57 -11.04
C CYS A 198 -12.22 1.79 -10.65
N ARG A 199 -11.44 2.39 -11.55
CA ARG A 199 -10.04 2.77 -11.30
C ARG A 199 -9.89 3.90 -10.26
N THR A 200 -10.97 4.32 -9.63
CA THR A 200 -10.98 5.38 -8.62
C THR A 200 -10.85 4.86 -7.20
N TYR A 201 -10.93 3.54 -6.98
CA TYR A 201 -10.82 2.96 -5.65
C TYR A 201 -9.36 2.61 -5.27
N ALA A 202 -9.13 2.52 -3.96
CA ALA A 202 -7.84 2.14 -3.36
C ALA A 202 -7.31 0.78 -3.81
N ILE A 203 -8.22 -0.15 -4.11
CA ILE A 203 -7.94 -1.45 -4.73
C ILE A 203 -8.68 -1.56 -6.05
N ASN A 204 -7.99 -1.95 -7.09
CA ASN A 204 -8.56 -2.20 -8.39
C ASN A 204 -8.42 -3.69 -8.74
N LEU A 205 -9.57 -4.35 -8.87
CA LEU A 205 -9.65 -5.78 -9.19
C LEU A 205 -9.98 -6.04 -10.66
N LYS A 206 -9.99 -5.01 -11.49
CA LYS A 206 -10.40 -5.12 -12.90
C LYS A 206 -9.64 -6.20 -13.67
N ASN A 207 -8.35 -6.33 -13.40
CA ASN A 207 -7.47 -7.25 -14.10
C ASN A 207 -7.31 -8.61 -13.36
N THR A 208 -8.10 -8.87 -12.33
CA THR A 208 -7.95 -10.07 -11.51
C THR A 208 -8.62 -11.29 -12.18
N PHE A 209 -7.87 -12.35 -12.48
CA PHE A 209 -8.40 -13.56 -13.11
C PHE A 209 -9.49 -14.27 -12.26
N LEU A 210 -9.44 -14.11 -10.94
CA LEU A 210 -10.44 -14.65 -10.02
C LEU A 210 -11.85 -14.13 -10.29
N LEU A 211 -11.97 -13.00 -10.98
CA LEU A 211 -13.21 -12.36 -11.37
C LEU A 211 -13.58 -12.70 -12.82
N ASP A 212 -12.56 -12.77 -13.70
CA ASP A 212 -12.73 -13.08 -15.12
C ASP A 212 -11.45 -13.74 -15.66
N GLU A 213 -11.51 -15.01 -16.01
CA GLU A 213 -10.38 -15.82 -16.49
C GLU A 213 -9.77 -15.31 -17.81
N LYS A 214 -10.50 -14.46 -18.54
CA LYS A 214 -10.04 -13.87 -19.81
C LYS A 214 -9.21 -12.61 -19.65
N ARG A 215 -8.98 -12.12 -18.42
CA ARG A 215 -8.22 -10.88 -18.17
C ARG A 215 -6.72 -11.10 -18.37
N PRO A 216 -6.07 -10.31 -19.24
CA PRO A 216 -4.68 -10.58 -19.63
C PRO A 216 -3.65 -10.27 -18.54
N ASN A 217 -3.89 -9.29 -17.68
CA ASN A 217 -2.87 -8.77 -16.78
C ASN A 217 -2.84 -9.41 -15.38
N ASN A 218 -3.84 -10.21 -15.05
CA ASN A 218 -3.94 -11.03 -13.83
C ASN A 218 -3.33 -10.40 -12.54
N THR A 219 -3.68 -9.15 -12.22
CA THR A 219 -3.15 -8.44 -11.06
C THR A 219 -4.25 -7.85 -10.18
N ILE A 220 -3.92 -7.69 -8.88
CA ILE A 220 -4.59 -6.77 -7.96
C ILE A 220 -3.73 -5.51 -7.91
N GLU A 221 -4.32 -4.37 -8.21
CA GLU A 221 -3.64 -3.07 -8.16
C GLU A 221 -4.01 -2.34 -6.86
N PHE A 222 -2.99 -1.96 -6.09
CA PHE A 222 -3.09 -1.13 -4.89
C PHE A 222 -2.76 0.31 -5.27
N ARG A 223 -3.76 1.19 -5.17
CA ARG A 223 -3.66 2.59 -5.62
C ARG A 223 -3.54 3.58 -4.45
N CYS A 224 -3.71 3.12 -3.21
CA CYS A 224 -3.65 3.97 -2.03
C CYS A 224 -2.25 4.51 -1.65
N PRO A 225 -1.10 3.95 -2.08
CA PRO A 225 0.19 4.53 -1.77
C PRO A 225 0.34 5.94 -2.34
N ASN A 226 0.97 6.82 -1.55
CA ASN A 226 1.51 8.07 -2.08
C ASN A 226 2.71 7.77 -2.99
N GLY A 227 3.00 8.69 -3.91
CA GLY A 227 4.25 8.65 -4.66
C GLY A 227 5.45 8.77 -3.73
N THR A 228 6.54 8.11 -4.10
CA THR A 228 7.82 8.20 -3.39
C THR A 228 8.97 7.85 -4.33
N LEU A 229 10.12 8.49 -4.16
CA LEU A 229 11.38 8.07 -4.77
C LEU A 229 12.28 7.33 -3.76
N ASN A 230 11.75 6.99 -2.58
CA ASN A 230 12.46 6.21 -1.57
C ASN A 230 12.26 4.71 -1.83
N PRO A 231 13.29 3.97 -2.29
CA PRO A 231 13.17 2.55 -2.60
C PRO A 231 12.82 1.68 -1.37
N ILE A 232 13.18 2.11 -0.16
CA ILE A 232 12.82 1.43 1.09
C ILE A 232 11.29 1.41 1.28
N ILE A 233 10.62 2.53 0.97
CA ILE A 233 9.15 2.62 1.07
C ILE A 233 8.48 1.72 0.04
N TRP A 234 8.98 1.67 -1.19
CA TRP A 234 8.49 0.75 -2.21
C TRP A 234 8.60 -0.69 -1.74
N GLN A 235 9.79 -1.10 -1.30
CA GLN A 235 10.02 -2.46 -0.84
C GLN A 235 9.12 -2.83 0.35
N ASN A 236 8.94 -1.92 1.29
CA ASN A 236 8.11 -2.14 2.46
C ASN A 236 6.62 -2.25 2.12
N ASN A 237 6.12 -1.42 1.20
CA ASN A 237 4.76 -1.49 0.69
C ASN A 237 4.50 -2.81 -0.08
N ILE A 238 5.42 -3.19 -0.97
CA ILE A 238 5.31 -4.43 -1.74
C ILE A 238 5.31 -5.64 -0.80
N ASN A 239 6.24 -5.69 0.16
CA ASN A 239 6.31 -6.74 1.18
C ASN A 239 4.98 -6.88 1.94
N PHE A 240 4.44 -5.75 2.39
CA PHE A 240 3.16 -5.75 3.10
C PHE A 240 2.02 -6.30 2.24
N PHE A 241 1.86 -5.82 1.02
CA PHE A 241 0.75 -6.25 0.16
C PHE A 241 0.86 -7.71 -0.26
N ILE A 242 2.07 -8.20 -0.59
CA ILE A 242 2.27 -9.62 -0.89
C ILE A 242 1.91 -10.47 0.33
N LYS A 243 2.46 -10.16 1.50
CA LYS A 243 2.23 -10.94 2.72
C LYS A 243 0.78 -10.87 3.21
N LEU A 244 0.11 -9.73 3.02
CA LEU A 244 -1.33 -9.60 3.26
C LEU A 244 -2.16 -10.57 2.40
N LEU A 245 -1.83 -10.70 1.11
CA LEU A 245 -2.50 -11.64 0.20
C LEU A 245 -2.16 -13.09 0.54
N LEU A 246 -0.89 -13.41 0.83
CA LEU A 246 -0.46 -14.75 1.27
C LEU A 246 -1.21 -15.20 2.52
N ARG A 247 -1.34 -14.33 3.50
CA ARG A 247 -2.07 -14.62 4.73
C ARG A 247 -3.52 -15.03 4.47
N CYS A 248 -4.13 -14.50 3.42
CA CYS A 248 -5.49 -14.88 3.03
C CYS A 248 -5.62 -16.32 2.49
N THR A 249 -4.51 -16.94 2.07
CA THR A 249 -4.50 -18.32 1.58
C THR A 249 -4.41 -19.35 2.69
N GLU A 250 -3.88 -18.95 3.84
CA GLU A 250 -3.60 -19.84 4.95
C GLU A 250 -4.85 -20.34 5.66
N LYS A 251 -4.68 -21.53 6.27
CA LYS A 251 -5.64 -22.05 7.24
C LYS A 251 -5.40 -21.34 8.57
N GLY A 252 -6.45 -20.85 9.19
CA GLY A 252 -6.35 -20.17 10.48
C GLY A 252 -7.72 -19.86 11.04
N ASN A 253 -7.75 -19.36 12.27
CA ASN A 253 -9.00 -18.90 12.87
C ASN A 253 -9.40 -17.55 12.26
N TRP A 254 -10.34 -17.58 11.32
CA TRP A 254 -10.92 -16.42 10.67
C TRP A 254 -12.14 -15.86 11.42
N ASP A 255 -12.60 -16.53 12.48
CA ASP A 255 -13.77 -16.11 13.25
C ASP A 255 -13.55 -14.76 13.92
N ILE A 256 -12.31 -14.46 14.33
CA ILE A 256 -11.95 -13.16 14.89
C ILE A 256 -12.11 -12.05 13.85
N ILE A 257 -11.77 -12.32 12.59
CA ILE A 257 -11.93 -11.37 11.48
C ILE A 257 -13.42 -11.17 11.16
N ASP A 258 -14.21 -12.24 11.21
CA ASP A 258 -15.65 -12.15 11.01
C ASP A 258 -16.34 -11.39 12.14
N LYS A 259 -15.87 -11.54 13.38
CA LYS A 259 -16.31 -10.73 14.52
C LYS A 259 -15.98 -9.25 14.31
N TYR A 260 -14.74 -8.90 13.99
CA TYR A 260 -14.35 -7.52 13.72
C TYR A 260 -15.14 -6.92 12.55
N LEU A 261 -15.39 -7.69 11.49
CA LEU A 261 -16.21 -7.25 10.38
C LEU A 261 -17.65 -6.97 10.80
N TYR A 262 -18.21 -7.79 11.68
CA TYR A 262 -19.55 -7.57 12.22
C TYR A 262 -19.62 -6.30 13.07
N GLU A 263 -18.64 -6.09 13.92
CA GLU A 263 -18.52 -4.91 14.81
C GLU A 263 -18.10 -3.64 14.06
N TYR A 264 -17.58 -3.77 12.84
CA TYR A 264 -17.15 -2.63 12.03
C TYR A 264 -18.35 -1.72 11.73
N GLN A 265 -18.23 -0.46 12.14
CA GLN A 265 -19.21 0.57 11.80
C GLN A 265 -18.74 1.33 10.56
N PRO A 266 -19.62 1.53 9.56
CA PRO A 266 -19.32 2.40 8.43
C PRO A 266 -18.87 3.77 8.95
N ARG A 267 -17.76 4.26 8.43
CA ARG A 267 -17.21 5.53 8.86
C ARG A 267 -17.71 6.63 7.92
N ASP A 268 -17.93 7.81 8.49
CA ASP A 268 -18.07 9.01 7.67
C ASP A 268 -16.74 9.25 6.94
N TYR A 269 -16.77 9.32 5.61
CA TYR A 269 -15.56 9.40 4.75
C TYR A 269 -14.85 10.74 4.87
N LYS A 270 -14.47 11.12 6.06
CA LYS A 270 -13.47 12.17 6.19
C LYS A 270 -12.10 11.50 6.13
N LEU A 271 -11.41 11.63 5.01
CA LEU A 271 -10.02 11.17 4.84
C LEU A 271 -9.09 11.66 5.94
N SER A 272 -9.42 12.77 6.60
CA SER A 272 -8.73 13.22 7.81
C SER A 272 -8.69 12.15 8.90
N ASN A 273 -9.69 11.27 8.97
CA ASN A 273 -9.72 10.17 9.94
C ASN A 273 -8.67 9.09 9.62
N TYR A 274 -8.28 8.95 8.37
CA TYR A 274 -7.24 8.01 7.92
C TYR A 274 -5.81 8.48 8.27
N SER A 275 -5.64 9.73 8.65
CA SER A 275 -4.38 10.25 9.20
C SER A 275 -4.27 10.01 10.71
N ASN A 276 -5.36 9.61 11.38
CA ASN A 276 -5.34 9.30 12.80
C ASN A 276 -4.57 8.00 13.09
N VAL A 277 -3.78 8.02 14.15
CA VAL A 277 -3.00 6.87 14.55
C VAL A 277 -3.82 5.99 15.50
N ASN A 278 -3.98 4.74 15.10
CA ASN A 278 -4.55 3.68 15.94
C ASN A 278 -3.50 2.56 16.10
N ILE A 279 -2.68 2.69 17.15
CA ILE A 279 -1.55 1.78 17.38
C ILE A 279 -2.03 0.35 17.62
N ASP A 280 -3.04 0.15 18.46
CA ASP A 280 -3.50 -1.20 18.81
C ASP A 280 -4.02 -1.93 17.57
N LYS A 281 -4.76 -1.23 16.72
CA LYS A 281 -5.25 -1.80 15.46
C LYS A 281 -4.12 -2.11 14.47
N ALA A 282 -3.08 -1.26 14.44
CA ALA A 282 -1.90 -1.50 13.61
C ALA A 282 -1.07 -2.68 14.11
N LEU A 283 -0.92 -2.84 15.42
CA LEU A 283 -0.26 -4.00 16.03
C LEU A 283 -0.99 -5.30 15.68
N ILE A 284 -2.34 -5.30 15.75
CA ILE A 284 -3.16 -6.45 15.37
C ILE A 284 -2.93 -6.80 13.89
N LEU A 285 -2.98 -5.82 13.00
CA LEU A 285 -2.73 -6.06 11.57
C LEU A 285 -1.31 -6.57 11.31
N SER A 286 -0.32 -5.96 11.97
CA SER A 286 1.09 -6.38 11.89
C SER A 286 1.29 -7.84 12.29
N ASP A 287 0.74 -8.24 13.43
CA ASP A 287 0.81 -9.62 13.90
C ASP A 287 0.04 -10.60 13.02
N PHE A 288 -1.04 -10.14 12.42
CA PHE A 288 -1.84 -10.97 11.53
C PHE A 288 -1.14 -11.22 10.20
N VAL A 289 -0.44 -10.21 9.66
CA VAL A 289 0.20 -10.29 8.33
C VAL A 289 1.59 -10.89 8.39
N PHE A 290 2.38 -10.54 9.41
CA PHE A 290 3.78 -10.90 9.47
C PHE A 290 4.09 -11.90 10.57
N GLU A 291 4.92 -12.88 10.25
CA GLU A 291 5.55 -13.78 11.23
C GLU A 291 6.90 -13.20 11.68
N ASP A 292 7.67 -12.65 10.73
CA ASP A 292 9.01 -12.12 10.96
C ASP A 292 8.99 -10.80 11.75
N GLU A 293 9.89 -10.67 12.71
CA GLU A 293 9.97 -9.49 13.58
C GLU A 293 10.52 -8.25 12.86
N ILE A 294 11.37 -8.43 11.85
CA ILE A 294 11.92 -7.32 11.07
C ILE A 294 10.78 -6.67 10.27
N ASP A 295 9.93 -7.48 9.64
CA ASP A 295 8.78 -7.00 8.89
C ASP A 295 7.77 -6.28 9.79
N LYS A 296 7.50 -6.82 10.99
CA LYS A 296 6.66 -6.15 11.99
C LYS A 296 7.21 -4.79 12.39
N LYS A 297 8.52 -4.71 12.65
CA LYS A 297 9.19 -3.44 12.99
C LYS A 297 9.16 -2.46 11.82
N ASN A 298 9.45 -2.91 10.60
CA ASN A 298 9.40 -2.09 9.39
C ASN A 298 8.00 -1.52 9.16
N PHE A 299 6.96 -2.36 9.23
CA PHE A 299 5.57 -1.95 9.12
C PHE A 299 5.21 -0.91 10.19
N MET A 300 5.49 -1.20 11.45
CA MET A 300 5.14 -0.30 12.55
C MET A 300 5.92 1.02 12.49
N LYS A 301 7.19 0.99 12.11
CA LYS A 301 8.00 2.20 11.92
C LYS A 301 7.41 3.11 10.83
N GLN A 302 7.09 2.54 9.68
CA GLN A 302 6.46 3.29 8.58
C GLN A 302 5.05 3.77 8.93
N TYR A 303 4.24 2.96 9.63
CA TYR A 303 2.90 3.33 10.04
C TYR A 303 2.88 4.49 11.03
N ILE A 304 3.75 4.47 12.04
CA ILE A 304 3.76 5.47 13.13
C ILE A 304 4.28 6.80 12.63
N LYS A 305 5.26 6.84 11.68
CA LYS A 305 5.86 8.06 11.12
C LYS A 305 6.29 9.05 12.20
N ILE A 306 7.09 8.58 13.14
CA ILE A 306 7.36 9.25 14.43
C ILE A 306 7.86 10.69 14.25
N PRO A 307 7.02 11.73 14.38
CA PRO A 307 7.45 13.03 14.83
C PRO A 307 7.66 12.98 16.35
N ASP A 308 8.62 13.72 16.87
CA ASP A 308 8.98 13.71 18.29
C ASP A 308 7.82 13.96 19.25
N ASN A 309 6.80 14.69 18.81
CA ASN A 309 5.61 15.03 19.61
C ASN A 309 4.56 13.92 19.74
N PHE A 310 4.62 12.88 18.90
CA PHE A 310 3.59 11.85 18.84
C PHE A 310 3.53 10.99 20.13
N MET A 311 4.71 10.59 20.61
CA MET A 311 4.81 9.74 21.80
C MET A 311 4.27 10.40 23.06
N ASN A 312 4.44 11.72 23.19
CA ASN A 312 3.92 12.48 24.32
C ASN A 312 2.39 12.52 24.33
N LYS A 313 1.75 12.64 23.15
CA LYS A 313 0.28 12.60 23.01
C LYS A 313 -0.31 11.23 23.31
N TYR A 314 0.32 10.14 22.87
CA TYR A 314 -0.14 8.77 23.12
C TYR A 314 -0.06 8.42 24.60
N ILE A 315 1.08 8.74 25.23
CA ILE A 315 1.32 8.49 26.67
C ILE A 315 0.36 9.28 27.57
N THR A 316 0.07 10.54 27.22
CA THR A 316 -0.81 11.41 28.02
C THR A 316 -2.28 11.03 27.89
N LYS A 317 -2.73 10.60 26.71
CA LYS A 317 -4.12 10.23 26.48
C LYS A 317 -4.53 8.95 27.21
N ASN A 318 -3.62 7.99 27.30
CA ASN A 318 -3.88 6.71 27.99
C ASN A 318 -3.71 6.78 29.50
N LYS A 319 -2.98 7.76 30.05
CA LYS A 319 -2.97 8.02 31.51
C LYS A 319 -4.32 8.52 32.04
N LYS A 320 -5.18 9.11 31.20
CA LYS A 320 -6.51 9.59 31.60
C LYS A 320 -7.59 8.47 31.64
N ILE A 321 -7.29 7.32 31.05
CA ILE A 321 -8.23 6.17 31.01
C ILE A 321 -7.98 5.20 32.18
N THR A 322 -6.82 5.28 32.83
CA THR A 322 -6.41 4.42 33.97
C THR A 322 -6.53 5.11 35.33
N ARG A 323 -7.26 6.22 35.42
CA ARG A 323 -7.73 6.87 36.65
C ARG A 323 -9.26 6.92 36.59
#